data_879b1aa068e63a1d941ddf55c890954e
#
_entry.id   879b1aa068e63a1d941ddf55c890954e
#
_cell.length_a   1.000
_cell.length_b   1.000
_cell.length_c   1.000
_cell.angle_alpha   90.00
_cell.angle_beta   90.00
_cell.angle_gamma   90.00
#
_symmetry.space_group_name_H-M   'P 1'
#
loop_
_entity.id
_entity.type
_entity.pdbx_description
1 polymer ?
#
loop_
_entity_poly.entity_id
_entity_poly.type
_entity_poly.pdbx_seq_one_letter_code
_entity_poly.pdbx_strand_id
1 'polypeptide(L)'
;MTNFNINTLIRENVVKMQPYSSARDEFKDFDQEMVFLDANENPFENGVNRYPDPQQKTVKSALADLKKVNQNQILLGNGSDEVLDLLFRAFCEPNRDNIITLPPTYGMYSVLANLNAIENKEILLSNGFQPNVISILEAVTENTKMIFLCSQIGRASCRERV
;
A
#
# COMPACT_ATOMS: atom_id res chain seq x y z
N MET A 1 23.48 13.50 5.40
CA MET A 1 22.14 12.95 5.09
C MET A 1 21.66 12.25 6.34
N THR A 2 20.63 12.75 6.97
CA THR A 2 20.00 12.08 8.13
C THR A 2 19.44 10.73 7.63
N ASN A 3 19.86 9.64 8.27
CA ASN A 3 19.30 8.31 7.97
C ASN A 3 17.80 8.35 8.28
N PHE A 4 16.99 8.44 7.22
CA PHE A 4 15.54 8.36 7.34
C PHE A 4 15.15 6.95 7.78
N ASN A 5 14.43 6.85 8.90
CA ASN A 5 13.92 5.58 9.42
C ASN A 5 12.39 5.54 9.28
N ILE A 6 11.89 4.76 8.35
CA ILE A 6 10.44 4.63 8.10
C ILE A 6 9.67 4.14 9.33
N ASN A 7 10.30 3.38 10.22
CA ASN A 7 9.64 2.87 11.43
C ASN A 7 9.15 3.98 12.36
N THR A 8 9.71 5.19 12.25
CA THR A 8 9.24 6.36 13.03
C THR A 8 7.91 6.91 12.52
N LEU A 9 7.50 6.57 11.29
CA LEU A 9 6.23 6.99 10.70
C LEU A 9 5.13 5.94 10.85
N ILE A 10 5.50 4.67 11.05
CA ILE A 10 4.55 3.57 11.18
C ILE A 10 3.84 3.68 12.53
N ARG A 11 2.55 3.39 12.57
CA ARG A 11 1.76 3.31 13.80
C ARG A 11 2.37 2.28 14.76
N GLU A 12 2.41 2.61 16.04
CA GLU A 12 3.06 1.78 17.06
C GLU A 12 2.47 0.35 17.16
N ASN A 13 1.15 0.23 17.03
CA ASN A 13 0.49 -1.07 17.04
C ASN A 13 0.87 -1.91 15.81
N VAL A 14 1.08 -1.28 14.64
CA VAL A 14 1.51 -1.97 13.41
C VAL A 14 2.97 -2.46 13.55
N VAL A 15 3.85 -1.64 14.12
CA VAL A 15 5.24 -2.05 14.39
C VAL A 15 5.29 -3.27 15.33
N LYS A 16 4.36 -3.36 16.28
CA LYS A 16 4.28 -4.47 17.24
C LYS A 16 3.57 -5.73 16.72
N MET A 17 2.92 -5.64 15.55
CA MET A 17 2.22 -6.79 14.97
C MET A 17 3.17 -7.93 14.65
N GLN A 18 2.75 -9.13 15.00
CA GLN A 18 3.40 -10.34 14.51
C GLN A 18 2.76 -10.71 13.16
N PRO A 19 3.57 -10.90 12.10
CA PRO A 19 3.04 -11.35 10.83
C PRO A 19 2.34 -12.72 11.00
N TYR A 20 1.24 -12.90 10.30
CA TYR A 20 0.65 -14.22 10.19
C TYR A 20 1.59 -15.12 9.38
N SER A 21 1.92 -16.29 9.93
CA SER A 21 2.63 -17.36 9.23
C SER A 21 1.63 -18.47 8.92
N SER A 22 1.53 -18.86 7.67
CA SER A 22 0.77 -20.04 7.29
C SER A 22 1.58 -21.29 7.57
N ALA A 23 0.89 -22.46 7.76
CA ALA A 23 1.58 -23.74 7.93
C ALA A 23 2.58 -24.00 6.79
N ARG A 24 2.28 -23.55 5.56
CA ARG A 24 3.18 -23.69 4.41
C ARG A 24 4.41 -22.79 4.47
N ASP A 25 4.34 -21.64 5.13
CA ASP A 25 5.50 -20.75 5.30
C ASP A 25 6.53 -21.36 6.25
N GLU A 26 6.11 -22.25 7.14
CA GLU A 26 6.99 -22.95 8.08
C GLU A 26 7.79 -24.07 7.43
N PHE A 27 7.32 -24.54 6.26
CA PHE A 27 7.91 -25.66 5.53
C PHE A 27 8.51 -25.17 4.21
N LYS A 28 9.77 -24.78 4.20
CA LYS A 28 10.41 -24.16 3.03
C LYS A 28 11.23 -25.10 2.15
N ASP A 29 11.63 -26.26 2.66
CA ASP A 29 12.56 -27.17 1.98
C ASP A 29 11.94 -28.58 1.83
N PHE A 30 11.28 -28.80 0.72
CA PHE A 30 10.77 -30.12 0.37
C PHE A 30 11.48 -30.69 -0.85
N ASP A 31 12.35 -31.64 -0.60
CA ASP A 31 12.91 -32.52 -1.65
C ASP A 31 12.01 -33.75 -1.92
N GLN A 32 10.82 -33.81 -1.33
CA GLN A 32 9.93 -34.98 -1.42
C GLN A 32 8.53 -34.57 -1.87
N GLU A 33 7.89 -35.47 -2.62
CA GLU A 33 6.48 -35.34 -3.00
C GLU A 33 5.60 -35.38 -1.73
N MET A 34 4.92 -34.29 -1.41
CA MET A 34 4.14 -34.14 -0.18
C MET A 34 2.64 -34.09 -0.47
N VAL A 35 1.87 -34.71 0.38
CA VAL A 35 0.41 -34.57 0.41
C VAL A 35 0.04 -33.53 1.46
N PHE A 36 -0.47 -32.39 1.01
CA PHE A 36 -0.89 -31.30 1.90
C PHE A 36 -2.30 -31.56 2.45
N LEU A 37 -2.42 -31.63 3.77
CA LEU A 37 -3.68 -31.85 4.48
C LEU A 37 -4.04 -30.69 5.42
N ASP A 38 -3.33 -29.56 5.28
CA ASP A 38 -3.29 -28.46 6.23
C ASP A 38 -4.36 -27.38 5.98
N ALA A 39 -4.91 -27.27 4.77
CA ALA A 39 -5.68 -26.09 4.37
C ALA A 39 -7.09 -26.38 3.86
N ASN A 40 -7.60 -27.59 4.03
CA ASN A 40 -8.94 -28.00 3.56
C ASN A 40 -9.21 -27.60 2.10
N GLU A 41 -8.21 -27.74 1.24
CA GLU A 41 -8.31 -27.42 -0.19
C GLU A 41 -9.08 -28.48 -0.95
N ASN A 42 -9.65 -28.10 -2.11
CA ASN A 42 -10.29 -29.05 -2.99
C ASN A 42 -9.24 -30.06 -3.53
N PRO A 43 -9.41 -31.36 -3.30
CA PRO A 43 -8.43 -32.38 -3.73
C PRO A 43 -8.43 -32.58 -5.24
N PHE A 44 -9.50 -32.17 -5.94
CA PHE A 44 -9.63 -32.35 -7.37
C PHE A 44 -8.91 -31.25 -8.14
N GLU A 45 -7.92 -31.65 -8.93
CA GLU A 45 -7.10 -30.71 -9.69
C GLU A 45 -7.92 -30.04 -10.81
N ASN A 46 -7.97 -28.71 -10.80
CA ASN A 46 -8.65 -27.90 -11.80
C ASN A 46 -7.87 -26.62 -12.16
N GLY A 47 -6.61 -26.53 -11.74
CA GLY A 47 -5.73 -25.39 -11.98
C GLY A 47 -5.92 -24.20 -11.04
N VAL A 48 -7.00 -24.19 -10.22
CA VAL A 48 -7.31 -23.12 -9.25
C VAL A 48 -7.83 -23.67 -7.91
N ASN A 49 -7.56 -24.94 -7.63
CA ASN A 49 -8.02 -25.65 -6.45
C ASN A 49 -7.16 -25.43 -5.21
N ARG A 50 -6.02 -24.78 -5.36
CA ARG A 50 -5.08 -24.49 -4.28
C ARG A 50 -5.14 -23.04 -3.88
N TYR A 51 -4.86 -22.74 -2.61
CA TYR A 51 -4.70 -21.37 -2.15
C TYR A 51 -3.55 -20.70 -2.90
N PRO A 52 -3.72 -19.45 -3.32
CA PRO A 52 -2.66 -18.69 -3.98
C PRO A 52 -1.49 -18.41 -3.00
N ASP A 53 -0.31 -18.19 -3.54
CA ASP A 53 0.84 -17.70 -2.77
C ASP A 53 0.51 -16.32 -2.16
N PRO A 54 0.42 -16.20 -0.82
CA PRO A 54 0.08 -14.93 -0.17
C PRO A 54 1.14 -13.85 -0.41
N GLN A 55 2.37 -14.24 -0.73
CA GLN A 55 3.45 -13.32 -1.06
C GLN A 55 3.51 -12.94 -2.55
N GLN A 56 2.73 -13.60 -3.41
CA GLN A 56 2.60 -13.32 -4.84
C GLN A 56 3.96 -13.31 -5.57
N LYS A 57 4.86 -14.21 -5.19
CA LYS A 57 6.28 -14.23 -5.62
C LYS A 57 6.43 -14.26 -7.14
N THR A 58 5.65 -15.10 -7.83
CA THR A 58 5.73 -15.25 -9.29
C THR A 58 5.39 -13.94 -10.01
N VAL A 59 4.29 -13.28 -9.61
CA VAL A 59 3.85 -12.02 -10.21
C VAL A 59 4.83 -10.90 -9.87
N LYS A 60 5.28 -10.82 -8.60
CA LYS A 60 6.28 -9.83 -8.17
C LYS A 60 7.61 -10.00 -8.90
N SER A 61 8.04 -11.24 -9.18
CA SER A 61 9.25 -11.48 -9.96
C SER A 61 9.12 -10.91 -11.37
N ALA A 62 8.04 -11.23 -12.07
CA ALA A 62 7.82 -10.74 -13.42
C ALA A 62 7.71 -9.20 -13.48
N LEU A 63 7.06 -8.58 -12.49
CA LEU A 63 6.97 -7.13 -12.38
C LEU A 63 8.31 -6.49 -12.02
N ALA A 64 9.09 -7.08 -11.14
CA ALA A 64 10.42 -6.61 -10.78
C ALA A 64 11.34 -6.54 -11.99
N ASP A 65 11.31 -7.60 -12.82
CA ASP A 65 12.08 -7.66 -14.07
C ASP A 65 11.62 -6.60 -15.08
N LEU A 66 10.30 -6.42 -15.21
CA LEU A 66 9.71 -5.43 -16.11
C LEU A 66 10.02 -3.99 -15.67
N LYS A 67 9.91 -3.73 -14.36
CA LYS A 67 10.07 -2.39 -13.77
C LYS A 67 11.50 -2.08 -13.33
N LYS A 68 12.40 -3.05 -13.38
CA LYS A 68 13.80 -2.95 -12.93
C LYS A 68 13.94 -2.47 -11.49
N VAL A 69 13.12 -3.03 -10.61
CA VAL A 69 13.12 -2.80 -9.16
C VAL A 69 13.22 -4.12 -8.42
N ASN A 70 13.51 -4.10 -7.11
CA ASN A 70 13.48 -5.33 -6.31
C ASN A 70 12.05 -5.77 -6.01
N GLN A 71 11.81 -7.07 -5.87
CA GLN A 71 10.49 -7.63 -5.51
C GLN A 71 9.94 -7.08 -4.19
N ASN A 72 10.81 -6.78 -3.22
CA ASN A 72 10.46 -6.19 -1.94
C ASN A 72 10.05 -4.70 -2.01
N GLN A 73 10.19 -4.08 -3.18
CA GLN A 73 9.71 -2.72 -3.46
C GLN A 73 8.33 -2.73 -4.14
N ILE A 74 7.71 -3.90 -4.29
CA ILE A 74 6.42 -4.06 -4.96
C ILE A 74 5.37 -4.49 -3.95
N LEU A 75 4.31 -3.71 -3.83
CA LEU A 75 3.08 -4.07 -3.16
C LEU A 75 1.97 -4.24 -4.20
N LEU A 76 1.30 -5.40 -4.17
CA LEU A 76 0.16 -5.69 -5.04
C LEU A 76 -1.12 -5.69 -4.22
N GLY A 77 -2.18 -5.15 -4.78
CA GLY A 77 -3.51 -5.11 -4.18
C GLY A 77 -4.62 -5.21 -5.22
N ASN A 78 -5.84 -5.39 -4.77
CA ASN A 78 -7.04 -5.43 -5.61
C ASN A 78 -7.47 -3.99 -5.97
N GLY A 79 -6.74 -3.38 -6.91
CA GLY A 79 -6.85 -1.97 -7.26
C GLY A 79 -6.07 -1.05 -6.33
N SER A 80 -6.03 0.23 -6.71
CA SER A 80 -5.32 1.27 -5.95
C SER A 80 -5.94 1.54 -4.57
N ASP A 81 -7.26 1.36 -4.45
CA ASP A 81 -7.99 1.72 -3.23
C ASP A 81 -7.61 0.82 -2.05
N GLU A 82 -7.38 -0.48 -2.29
CA GLU A 82 -6.87 -1.38 -1.27
C GLU A 82 -5.46 -0.96 -0.80
N VAL A 83 -4.57 -0.63 -1.74
CA VAL A 83 -3.22 -0.18 -1.40
C VAL A 83 -3.26 1.14 -0.64
N LEU A 84 -4.11 2.08 -1.06
CA LEU A 84 -4.30 3.35 -0.37
C LEU A 84 -4.82 3.13 1.07
N ASP A 85 -5.85 2.29 1.26
CA ASP A 85 -6.38 1.98 2.59
C ASP A 85 -5.32 1.35 3.51
N LEU A 86 -4.49 0.46 2.97
CA LEU A 86 -3.36 -0.10 3.71
C LEU A 86 -2.37 0.98 4.17
N LEU A 87 -2.10 2.00 3.35
CA LEU A 87 -1.24 3.12 3.73
C LEU A 87 -1.85 3.93 4.88
N PHE A 88 -3.16 4.23 4.83
CA PHE A 88 -3.85 4.89 5.95
C PHE A 88 -3.71 4.09 7.23
N ARG A 89 -4.00 2.80 7.19
CA ARG A 89 -3.94 1.91 8.35
C ARG A 89 -2.53 1.73 8.91
N ALA A 90 -1.51 1.77 8.05
CA ALA A 90 -0.12 1.59 8.47
C ALA A 90 0.47 2.84 9.10
N PHE A 91 0.12 4.03 8.60
CA PHE A 91 0.85 5.26 8.92
C PHE A 91 0.03 6.30 9.70
N CYS A 92 -1.31 6.29 9.61
CA CYS A 92 -2.13 7.34 10.20
C CYS A 92 -2.86 6.85 11.45
N GLU A 93 -2.63 7.50 12.59
CA GLU A 93 -3.36 7.22 13.83
C GLU A 93 -4.71 7.95 13.81
N PRO A 94 -5.85 7.24 13.96
CA PRO A 94 -7.17 7.82 13.95
C PRO A 94 -7.34 8.95 14.99
N ASN A 95 -8.13 9.96 14.63
CA ASN A 95 -8.43 11.14 15.45
C ASN A 95 -7.23 11.98 15.91
N ARG A 96 -6.04 11.72 15.34
CA ARG A 96 -4.81 12.47 15.66
C ARG A 96 -4.10 12.98 14.39
N ASP A 97 -3.89 12.07 13.46
CA ASP A 97 -3.07 12.36 12.29
C ASP A 97 -3.90 12.94 11.14
N ASN A 98 -3.24 13.60 10.22
CA ASN A 98 -3.86 14.18 9.05
C ASN A 98 -3.09 13.87 7.77
N ILE A 99 -3.79 14.06 6.66
CA ILE A 99 -3.24 14.01 5.31
C ILE A 99 -3.47 15.34 4.60
N ILE A 100 -2.75 15.56 3.51
CA ILE A 100 -2.97 16.70 2.62
C ILE A 100 -3.37 16.17 1.25
N THR A 101 -4.47 16.69 0.71
CA THR A 101 -4.94 16.43 -0.67
C THR A 101 -5.05 17.71 -1.46
N LEU A 102 -5.02 17.62 -2.77
CA LEU A 102 -4.98 18.76 -3.68
C LEU A 102 -6.17 18.74 -4.65
N PRO A 103 -7.37 19.16 -4.21
CA PRO A 103 -8.54 19.23 -5.09
C PRO A 103 -8.37 20.23 -6.25
N PRO A 104 -8.97 19.93 -7.43
CA PRO A 104 -9.72 18.71 -7.76
C PRO A 104 -8.81 17.48 -7.91
N THR A 105 -9.15 16.41 -7.23
CA THR A 105 -8.33 15.20 -7.15
C THR A 105 -9.22 13.93 -7.06
N TYR A 106 -8.59 12.76 -6.90
CA TYR A 106 -9.30 11.50 -6.73
C TYR A 106 -10.10 11.47 -5.42
N GLY A 107 -11.41 11.26 -5.53
CA GLY A 107 -12.33 11.36 -4.39
C GLY A 107 -12.10 10.33 -3.28
N MET A 108 -11.49 9.16 -3.61
CA MET A 108 -11.26 8.10 -2.62
C MET A 108 -10.29 8.52 -1.51
N TYR A 109 -9.43 9.51 -1.72
CA TYR A 109 -8.58 10.01 -0.64
C TYR A 109 -9.41 10.53 0.55
N SER A 110 -10.43 11.34 0.26
CA SER A 110 -11.34 11.86 1.29
C SER A 110 -12.20 10.76 1.90
N VAL A 111 -12.67 9.81 1.10
CA VAL A 111 -13.45 8.66 1.58
C VAL A 111 -12.63 7.82 2.54
N LEU A 112 -11.39 7.46 2.18
CA LEU A 112 -10.50 6.65 3.01
C LEU A 112 -10.04 7.39 4.26
N ALA A 113 -9.80 8.71 4.17
CA ALA A 113 -9.51 9.53 5.34
C ALA A 113 -10.68 9.49 6.34
N ASN A 114 -11.90 9.72 5.88
CA ASN A 114 -13.10 9.67 6.73
C ASN A 114 -13.31 8.28 7.32
N LEU A 115 -13.16 7.21 6.50
CA LEU A 115 -13.31 5.83 6.96
C LEU A 115 -12.34 5.47 8.09
N ASN A 116 -11.13 6.01 8.03
CA ASN A 116 -10.08 5.78 9.02
C ASN A 116 -10.03 6.85 10.13
N ALA A 117 -11.00 7.78 10.18
CA ALA A 117 -11.04 8.90 11.13
C ALA A 117 -9.76 9.77 11.09
N ILE A 118 -9.26 10.06 9.89
CA ILE A 118 -8.09 10.89 9.62
C ILE A 118 -8.55 12.23 9.05
N GLU A 119 -8.02 13.34 9.58
CA GLU A 119 -8.28 14.67 9.04
C GLU A 119 -7.71 14.80 7.62
N ASN A 120 -8.55 15.26 6.67
CA ASN A 120 -8.10 15.61 5.33
C ASN A 120 -7.99 17.12 5.17
N LYS A 121 -6.76 17.64 5.08
CA LYS A 121 -6.48 19.03 4.79
C LYS A 121 -6.45 19.24 3.27
N GLU A 122 -7.40 19.98 2.77
CA GLU A 122 -7.55 20.25 1.34
C GLU A 122 -6.87 21.56 0.95
N ILE A 123 -5.87 21.49 0.07
CA ILE A 123 -5.19 22.64 -0.53
C ILE A 123 -5.53 22.67 -2.00
N LEU A 124 -6.33 23.66 -2.41
CA LEU A 124 -6.79 23.75 -3.80
C LEU A 124 -5.61 23.94 -4.77
N LEU A 125 -5.69 23.25 -5.90
CA LEU A 125 -4.82 23.54 -7.02
C LEU A 125 -5.07 24.97 -7.54
N SER A 126 -4.04 25.58 -8.12
CA SER A 126 -4.17 26.89 -8.79
C SER A 126 -5.07 26.81 -10.04
N ASN A 127 -5.42 27.94 -10.62
CA ASN A 127 -6.22 28.02 -11.86
C ASN A 127 -5.61 27.24 -13.04
N GLY A 128 -4.30 26.98 -13.03
CA GLY A 128 -3.61 26.15 -14.02
C GLY A 128 -3.46 24.69 -13.58
N PHE A 129 -4.20 24.22 -12.58
CA PHE A 129 -4.09 22.89 -11.98
C PHE A 129 -2.67 22.56 -11.48
N GLN A 130 -1.94 23.59 -11.03
CA GLN A 130 -0.60 23.37 -10.46
C GLN A 130 -0.66 23.39 -8.93
N PRO A 131 0.11 22.53 -8.27
CA PRO A 131 0.25 22.53 -6.82
C PRO A 131 0.86 23.84 -6.31
N ASN A 132 0.25 24.46 -5.30
CA ASN A 132 0.86 25.55 -4.57
C ASN A 132 1.78 25.01 -3.48
N VAL A 133 3.06 24.88 -3.79
CA VAL A 133 4.06 24.27 -2.90
C VAL A 133 4.15 25.01 -1.56
N ILE A 134 4.05 26.35 -1.57
CA ILE A 134 4.13 27.17 -0.34
C ILE A 134 2.97 26.79 0.59
N SER A 135 1.73 26.87 0.09
CA SER A 135 0.54 26.53 0.88
C SER A 135 0.53 25.09 1.37
N ILE A 136 1.04 24.14 0.55
CA ILE A 136 1.18 22.75 0.97
C ILE A 136 2.14 22.64 2.15
N LEU A 137 3.31 23.26 2.07
CA LEU A 137 4.31 23.21 3.15
C LEU A 137 3.85 23.91 4.43
N GLU A 138 3.10 25.02 4.31
CA GLU A 138 2.50 25.71 5.46
C GLU A 138 1.42 24.87 6.15
N ALA A 139 0.72 24.00 5.42
CA ALA A 139 -0.30 23.09 5.98
C ALA A 139 0.29 21.86 6.68
N VAL A 140 1.58 21.54 6.44
CA VAL A 140 2.25 20.42 7.09
C VAL A 140 2.42 20.68 8.58
N THR A 141 2.06 19.69 9.40
CA THR A 141 2.25 19.70 10.85
C THR A 141 2.98 18.42 11.28
N GLU A 142 3.32 18.31 12.53
CA GLU A 142 3.89 17.07 13.12
C GLU A 142 2.98 15.84 12.95
N ASN A 143 1.67 16.07 12.84
CA ASN A 143 0.66 15.03 12.64
C ASN A 143 0.38 14.73 11.16
N THR A 144 1.03 15.42 10.22
CA THR A 144 0.86 15.16 8.79
C THR A 144 1.67 13.94 8.38
N LYS A 145 0.98 12.89 7.90
CA LYS A 145 1.60 11.61 7.55
C LYS A 145 1.80 11.43 6.06
N MET A 146 0.89 11.95 5.24
CA MET A 146 0.93 11.78 3.79
C MET A 146 0.47 13.03 3.06
N ILE A 147 1.03 13.24 1.88
CA ILE A 147 0.60 14.25 0.89
C ILE A 147 0.28 13.50 -0.39
N PHE A 148 -0.95 13.62 -0.87
CA PHE A 148 -1.40 12.94 -2.08
C PHE A 148 -1.24 13.85 -3.31
N LEU A 149 -0.29 13.52 -4.17
CA LEU A 149 -0.05 14.17 -5.45
C LEU A 149 -0.63 13.29 -6.56
N CYS A 150 -1.84 13.60 -7.00
CA CYS A 150 -2.51 12.84 -8.05
C CYS A 150 -2.02 13.28 -9.42
N SER A 151 -1.27 12.40 -10.09
CA SER A 151 -0.85 12.60 -11.48
C SER A 151 -1.39 11.50 -12.36
N GLN A 152 -2.68 11.51 -12.64
CA GLN A 152 -3.47 10.46 -13.32
C GLN A 152 -3.76 9.24 -12.45
N ILE A 153 -4.97 9.17 -11.95
CA ILE A 153 -5.55 7.96 -11.36
C ILE A 153 -6.59 7.36 -12.31
N GLY A 154 -6.74 6.05 -12.22
CA GLY A 154 -7.82 5.30 -12.87
C GLY A 154 -7.40 4.47 -14.08
N ARG A 155 -6.25 4.74 -14.67
CA ARG A 155 -5.58 3.87 -15.67
C ARG A 155 -4.06 4.00 -15.59
N ALA A 156 -3.60 4.61 -14.56
CA ALA A 156 -2.21 5.00 -14.37
C ALA A 156 -1.36 3.94 -13.66
N SER A 157 -1.94 2.82 -13.26
CA SER A 157 -1.18 1.68 -12.76
C SER A 157 -0.13 1.17 -13.78
N CYS A 158 -0.12 1.71 -15.00
CA CYS A 158 0.76 1.30 -16.09
C CYS A 158 1.54 2.45 -16.74
N ARG A 159 1.48 3.68 -16.24
CA ARG A 159 2.23 4.80 -16.84
C ARG A 159 3.29 5.33 -15.91
N GLU A 160 4.52 4.90 -16.14
CA GLU A 160 5.69 5.66 -15.74
C GLU A 160 5.80 6.90 -16.63
N ARG A 161 6.04 8.06 -16.01
CA ARG A 161 6.77 9.11 -16.69
C ARG A 161 8.24 8.95 -16.32
N VAL A 162 9.03 8.66 -17.33
CA VAL A 162 10.47 8.86 -17.30
C VAL A 162 10.73 10.35 -17.27
#